data_2a178f295f9cbdf123ff842bb8832d12
#
_entry.id   2a178f295f9cbdf123ff842bb8832d12
#
_cell.length_a   1.000
_cell.length_b   1.000
_cell.length_c   1.000
_cell.angle_alpha   90.00
_cell.angle_beta   90.00
_cell.angle_gamma   90.00
#
_symmetry.space_group_name_H-M   'P 1'
#
loop_
_entity.id
_entity.type
_entity.pdbx_description
1 polymer ?
#
loop_
_entity_poly.entity_id
_entity_poly.type
_entity_poly.pdbx_seq_one_letter_code
_entity_poly.pdbx_strand_id
1 'polypeptide(L)' 'PAHAIYMGDDIPDLECMREVGIPVCPADAAAEVIEASRYVSEFRGGEGAVRDIVEQVLRARGDWAKNSEGVTPSSLAASR' A
#
# COMPACT_ATOMS: atom_id res chain seq x y z
N PRO A 1 -13.54 0.13 -3.97
CA PRO A 1 -13.37 -1.31 -4.02
C PRO A 1 -12.43 -1.81 -2.93
N ALA A 2 -12.73 -2.98 -2.39
CA ALA A 2 -11.98 -3.52 -1.25
C ALA A 2 -10.53 -3.87 -1.57
N HIS A 3 -10.23 -4.12 -2.84
CA HIS A 3 -8.88 -4.48 -3.26
C HIS A 3 -8.12 -3.33 -3.92
N ALA A 4 -8.74 -2.16 -4.01
CA ALA A 4 -8.07 -1.00 -4.58
C ALA A 4 -7.09 -0.41 -3.59
N ILE A 5 -5.97 0.06 -4.11
CA ILE A 5 -4.95 0.75 -3.33
C ILE A 5 -4.95 2.20 -3.76
N TYR A 6 -4.93 3.09 -2.80
CA TYR A 6 -4.84 4.52 -3.09
C TYR A 6 -3.75 5.13 -2.21
N MET A 7 -2.81 5.77 -2.85
CA MET A 7 -1.75 6.46 -2.13
C MET A 7 -2.07 7.94 -2.02
N GLY A 8 -2.29 8.40 -0.80
CA GLY A 8 -2.54 9.80 -0.53
C GLY A 8 -1.39 10.43 0.23
N ASP A 9 -1.26 11.74 0.19
CA ASP A 9 -0.27 12.46 0.96
C ASP A 9 -0.80 13.76 1.56
N ASP A 10 -1.95 14.23 1.12
CA ASP A 10 -2.50 15.50 1.58
C ASP A 10 -4.00 15.39 1.83
N ILE A 11 -4.54 16.39 2.51
CA ILE A 11 -5.94 16.41 2.93
C ILE A 11 -6.94 16.18 1.79
N PRO A 12 -6.76 16.74 0.58
CA PRO A 12 -7.69 16.44 -0.52
C PRO A 12 -7.83 14.97 -0.87
N ASP A 13 -6.84 14.14 -0.49
CA ASP A 13 -6.87 12.70 -0.77
C ASP A 13 -7.77 11.93 0.18
N LEU A 14 -8.18 12.51 1.31
CA LEU A 14 -8.91 11.78 2.35
C LEU A 14 -10.22 11.17 1.86
N GLU A 15 -10.94 11.87 1.00
CA GLU A 15 -12.21 11.39 0.51
C GLU A 15 -12.04 10.10 -0.28
N CYS A 16 -11.08 10.07 -1.18
CA CYS A 16 -10.77 8.86 -1.93
C CYS A 16 -10.25 7.74 -1.03
N MET A 17 -9.43 8.10 -0.05
CA MET A 17 -8.84 7.11 0.86
C MET A 17 -9.89 6.41 1.71
N ARG A 18 -10.97 7.10 2.06
CA ARG A 18 -12.05 6.51 2.85
C ARG A 18 -12.87 5.49 2.08
N GLU A 19 -12.83 5.55 0.76
CA GLU A 19 -13.63 4.69 -0.09
C GLU A 19 -12.87 3.48 -0.62
N VAL A 20 -11.55 3.45 -0.44
CA VAL A 20 -10.75 2.31 -0.92
C VAL A 20 -10.44 1.34 0.21
N GLY A 21 -10.19 0.09 -0.16
CA GLY A 21 -9.88 -0.95 0.82
C GLY A 21 -8.50 -0.85 1.41
N ILE A 22 -7.54 -0.29 0.66
CA ILE A 22 -6.15 -0.21 1.09
C ILE A 22 -5.61 1.21 0.87
N PRO A 23 -5.98 2.16 1.74
CA PRO A 23 -5.38 3.48 1.69
C PRO A 23 -3.97 3.44 2.30
N VAL A 24 -3.01 4.05 1.61
CA VAL A 24 -1.60 4.06 2.01
C VAL A 24 -1.03 5.47 1.87
N CYS A 25 0.06 5.74 2.55
CA CYS A 25 0.71 7.04 2.43
C CYS A 25 2.21 6.96 2.72
N PRO A 26 2.98 7.97 2.28
CA PRO A 26 4.39 8.07 2.64
C PRO A 26 4.57 8.59 4.07
N ALA A 27 5.78 8.50 4.59
CA ALA A 27 6.09 8.89 5.96
C ALA A 27 5.84 10.38 6.23
N ASP A 28 5.96 11.21 5.22
CA ASP A 28 5.81 12.67 5.36
C ASP A 28 4.43 13.20 4.94
N ALA A 29 3.43 12.32 4.91
CA ALA A 29 2.07 12.72 4.61
C ALA A 29 1.47 13.56 5.74
N ALA A 30 0.39 14.28 5.44
CA ALA A 30 -0.33 15.04 6.45
C ALA A 30 -0.85 14.10 7.56
N ALA A 31 -0.93 14.60 8.79
CA ALA A 31 -1.31 13.79 9.94
C ALA A 31 -2.66 13.10 9.74
N GLU A 32 -3.63 13.80 9.17
CA GLU A 32 -4.95 13.24 8.92
C GLU A 32 -4.90 12.09 7.90
N VAL A 33 -3.99 12.18 6.93
CA VAL A 33 -3.79 11.14 5.93
C VAL A 33 -3.13 9.91 6.57
N ILE A 34 -2.18 10.13 7.47
CA ILE A 34 -1.56 9.03 8.20
C ILE A 34 -2.60 8.26 9.02
N GLU A 35 -3.48 8.97 9.70
CA GLU A 35 -4.54 8.33 10.48
C GLU A 35 -5.52 7.54 9.63
N ALA A 36 -5.77 8.00 8.40
CA ALA A 36 -6.71 7.34 7.49
C ALA A 36 -6.07 6.18 6.74
N SER A 37 -4.76 6.01 6.84
CA SER A 37 -4.04 4.99 6.07
C SER A 37 -4.00 3.66 6.79
N ARG A 38 -4.07 2.60 6.00
CA ARG A 38 -3.92 1.24 6.49
C ARG A 38 -2.45 0.85 6.57
N TYR A 39 -1.64 1.40 5.68
CA TYR A 39 -0.20 1.24 5.70
C TYR A 39 0.48 2.59 5.51
N VAL A 40 1.46 2.88 6.34
CA VAL A 40 2.27 4.09 6.24
C VAL A 40 3.69 3.65 5.94
N SER A 41 4.25 4.11 4.82
CA SER A 41 5.62 3.80 4.45
C SER A 41 6.58 4.45 5.45
N GLU A 42 7.70 3.81 5.71
CA GLU A 42 8.78 4.43 6.47
C GLU A 42 9.61 5.41 5.63
N PHE A 43 9.37 5.46 4.33
CA PHE A 43 10.06 6.34 3.41
C PHE A 43 9.21 7.56 3.08
N ARG A 44 9.87 8.69 2.89
CA ARG A 44 9.20 9.93 2.49
C ARG A 44 8.79 9.89 1.03
N GLY A 45 7.77 10.68 0.69
CA GLY A 45 7.37 10.83 -0.70
C GLY A 45 8.55 11.34 -1.52
N GLY A 46 8.79 10.73 -2.67
CA GLY A 46 9.94 11.06 -3.50
C GLY A 46 11.24 10.37 -3.10
N GLU A 47 11.24 9.64 -1.98
CA GLU A 47 12.43 8.96 -1.48
C GLU A 47 12.24 7.45 -1.37
N GLY A 48 11.41 6.89 -2.24
CA GLY A 48 11.21 5.44 -2.30
C GLY A 48 9.91 4.94 -1.70
N ALA A 49 9.03 5.83 -1.26
CA ALA A 49 7.77 5.41 -0.64
C ALA A 49 6.90 4.57 -1.58
N VAL A 50 6.79 4.96 -2.84
CA VAL A 50 5.98 4.22 -3.81
C VAL A 50 6.52 2.80 -3.98
N ARG A 51 7.83 2.68 -4.13
CA ARG A 51 8.47 1.38 -4.29
C ARG A 51 8.25 0.52 -3.05
N ASP A 52 8.42 1.09 -1.86
CA ASP A 52 8.20 0.38 -0.60
C ASP A 52 6.76 -0.13 -0.52
N ILE A 53 5.80 0.74 -0.80
CA ILE A 53 4.38 0.37 -0.73
C ILE A 53 4.06 -0.75 -1.71
N VAL A 54 4.56 -0.67 -2.93
CA VAL A 54 4.35 -1.72 -3.93
C VAL A 54 4.94 -3.04 -3.44
N GLU A 55 6.15 -3.01 -2.89
CA GLU A 55 6.78 -4.22 -2.37
C GLU A 55 5.98 -4.84 -1.22
N GLN A 56 5.50 -4.01 -0.30
CA GLN A 56 4.72 -4.52 0.83
C GLN A 56 3.38 -5.11 0.38
N VAL A 57 2.74 -4.49 -0.57
CA VAL A 57 1.49 -5.01 -1.13
C VAL A 57 1.73 -6.34 -1.82
N LEU A 58 2.79 -6.45 -2.61
CA LEU A 58 3.11 -7.71 -3.29
C LEU A 58 3.43 -8.81 -2.30
N ARG A 59 4.11 -8.51 -1.21
CA ARG A 59 4.36 -9.48 -0.15
C ARG A 59 3.06 -9.97 0.49
N ALA A 60 2.17 -9.05 0.81
CA ALA A 60 0.89 -9.40 1.40
C ALA A 60 0.06 -10.27 0.45
N ARG A 61 0.06 -9.96 -0.83
CA ARG A 61 -0.64 -10.75 -1.83
C ARG A 61 0.01 -12.12 -2.03
N GLY A 62 1.34 -12.16 -1.96
CA GLY A 62 2.07 -13.41 -2.03
C GLY A 62 1.72 -14.34 -0.88
N ASP A 63 1.67 -13.83 0.32
CA ASP A 63 1.29 -14.60 1.49
C ASP A 63 -0.15 -15.11 1.37
N TRP A 64 -1.05 -14.26 0.93
CA TRP A 64 -2.44 -14.64 0.73
C TRP A 64 -2.57 -15.74 -0.31
N ALA A 65 -1.91 -15.58 -1.45
CA ALA A 65 -1.96 -16.55 -2.54
C ALA A 65 -1.36 -17.89 -2.11
N LYS A 66 -0.26 -17.84 -1.37
CA LYS A 66 0.39 -19.04 -0.85
C LYS A 66 -0.56 -19.82 0.06
N ASN A 67 -1.27 -19.13 0.92
CA ASN A 67 -2.20 -19.77 1.86
C ASN A 67 -3.44 -20.28 1.18
N SER A 68 -3.90 -19.63 0.11
CA SER A 68 -5.17 -19.94 -0.54
C SER A 68 -5.05 -21.04 -1.59
N GLU A 69 -4.03 -20.94 -2.46
CA GLU A 69 -3.95 -21.76 -3.66
C GLU A 69 -2.61 -22.47 -3.80
N GLY A 70 -1.72 -22.30 -2.88
CA GLY A 70 -0.38 -22.84 -3.03
C GLY A 70 0.46 -22.12 -4.09
N VAL A 71 0.02 -20.97 -4.54
CA VAL A 71 0.81 -20.14 -5.44
C VAL A 71 2.02 -19.61 -4.66
N THR A 72 3.20 -19.78 -5.24
CA THR A 72 4.42 -19.41 -4.55
C THR A 72 4.67 -17.90 -4.66
N PRO A 73 5.21 -17.28 -3.61
CA PRO A 73 5.60 -15.87 -3.67
C PRO A 73 6.67 -15.60 -4.72
N SER A 74 7.40 -16.61 -5.15
CA SER A 74 8.46 -16.44 -6.14
C SER A 74 7.95 -15.88 -7.47
N SER A 75 6.72 -16.23 -7.85
CA SER A 75 6.14 -15.67 -9.07
C SER A 75 5.88 -14.17 -8.96
N LEU A 76 5.60 -13.69 -7.77
CA LEU A 76 5.41 -12.27 -7.52
C LEU A 76 6.74 -11.55 -7.36
N ALA A 77 7.70 -12.19 -6.73
CA ALA A 77 9.04 -11.65 -6.58
C ALA A 77 9.72 -11.45 -7.93
N ALA A 78 9.49 -12.34 -8.86
CA ALA A 78 10.07 -12.25 -10.19
C ALA A 78 9.56 -11.06 -11.00
N SER A 79 8.44 -10.50 -10.63
CA SER A 79 7.85 -9.36 -11.33
C SER A 79 8.40 -8.01 -10.87
N ARG A 80 9.27 -8.01 -9.88
CA ARG A 80 9.87 -6.77 -9.38
C ARG A 80 10.92 -6.19 -10.32
#